data_777179c5a44afde210741819b7c3caf8
#
_entry.id   777179c5a44afde210741819b7c3caf8
#
_cell.length_a   1.000
_cell.length_b   1.000
_cell.length_c   1.000
_cell.angle_alpha   90.00
_cell.angle_beta   90.00
_cell.angle_gamma   90.00
#
_symmetry.space_group_name_H-M   'P 1'
#
loop_
_entity.id
_entity.type
_entity.pdbx_description
1 polymer ?
#
loop_
_entity_poly.entity_id
_entity_poly.type
_entity_poly.pdbx_seq_one_letter_code
_entity_poly.pdbx_strand_id
1 'polypeptide(L)'
;MIPLQLMPEPQNFDLNVRQKGALFLNKVPNPNYKDFVGKDYWRKAAKELYSSYRSICAYSCIYLPTSPGVVDHFLPKTKYPQLAYEWSNYRLCLDRLNQYKGNIENICDPFTIEIGWFVLDLPSCLIKPGEGLPKNSMIKFYILLMF
;
A
#
# COMPACT_ATOMS: atom_id res chain seq x y z
N MET A 1 8.55 -7.56 10.19
CA MET A 1 7.39 -7.31 9.30
C MET A 1 6.70 -8.63 9.07
N ILE A 2 5.37 -8.65 9.01
CA ILE A 2 4.57 -9.86 8.82
C ILE A 2 4.35 -10.01 7.30
N PRO A 3 4.66 -11.16 6.70
CA PRO A 3 4.30 -11.43 5.31
C PRO A 3 2.79 -11.28 5.10
N LEU A 4 2.40 -10.52 4.11
CA LEU A 4 1.01 -10.35 3.72
C LEU A 4 0.78 -10.99 2.34
N GLN A 5 -0.42 -11.48 2.12
CA GLN A 5 -0.83 -11.98 0.81
C GLN A 5 -1.91 -11.08 0.24
N LEU A 6 -1.95 -10.97 -1.07
CA LEU A 6 -3.03 -10.26 -1.73
C LEU A 6 -4.36 -10.99 -1.43
N MET A 7 -5.26 -10.30 -0.76
CA MET A 7 -6.59 -10.81 -0.48
C MET A 7 -7.48 -10.72 -1.72
N PRO A 8 -8.48 -11.61 -1.85
CA PRO A 8 -9.44 -11.54 -2.95
C PRO A 8 -10.10 -10.18 -3.06
N GLU A 9 -10.34 -9.77 -4.29
CA GLU A 9 -11.05 -8.53 -4.59
C GLU A 9 -12.50 -8.59 -4.07
N PRO A 10 -12.99 -7.55 -3.37
CA PRO A 10 -14.38 -7.52 -2.92
C PRO A 10 -15.37 -7.51 -4.09
N GLN A 11 -16.52 -8.19 -3.95
CA GLN A 11 -17.52 -8.33 -5.01
C GLN A 11 -17.97 -7.00 -5.64
N ASN A 12 -18.10 -5.96 -4.83
CA ASN A 12 -18.56 -4.64 -5.30
C ASN A 12 -17.42 -3.70 -5.72
N PHE A 13 -16.17 -4.17 -5.72
CA PHE A 13 -15.02 -3.34 -6.04
C PHE A 13 -15.06 -2.83 -7.47
N ASP A 14 -15.30 -3.72 -8.40
CA ASP A 14 -15.36 -3.37 -9.82
C ASP A 14 -16.37 -2.25 -10.09
N LEU A 15 -17.60 -2.40 -9.63
CA LEU A 15 -18.67 -1.41 -9.81
C LEU A 15 -18.38 -0.08 -9.09
N ASN A 16 -17.87 -0.15 -7.86
CA ASN A 16 -17.72 1.02 -7.01
C ASN A 16 -16.43 1.80 -7.26
N VAL A 17 -15.38 1.14 -7.76
CA VAL A 17 -14.04 1.71 -7.91
C VAL A 17 -13.56 1.64 -9.35
N ARG A 18 -13.36 0.43 -9.91
CA ARG A 18 -12.69 0.24 -11.20
C ARG A 18 -13.46 0.86 -12.37
N GLN A 19 -14.74 0.57 -12.52
CA GLN A 19 -15.54 1.11 -13.63
C GLN A 19 -15.58 2.63 -13.60
N LYS A 20 -15.72 3.25 -12.42
CA LYS A 20 -15.71 4.71 -12.27
C LYS A 20 -14.35 5.30 -12.58
N GLY A 21 -13.29 4.62 -12.15
CA GLY A 21 -11.92 4.99 -12.46
C GLY A 21 -11.62 4.90 -13.95
N ALA A 22 -12.05 3.82 -14.60
CA ALA A 22 -11.88 3.63 -16.05
C ALA A 22 -12.57 4.74 -16.85
N LEU A 23 -13.81 5.12 -16.49
CA LEU A 23 -14.51 6.24 -17.13
C LEU A 23 -13.77 7.57 -16.98
N PHE A 24 -13.12 7.79 -15.84
CA PHE A 24 -12.27 8.97 -15.64
C PHE A 24 -10.99 8.88 -16.48
N LEU A 25 -10.26 7.77 -16.44
CA LEU A 25 -9.00 7.60 -17.17
C LEU A 25 -9.19 7.61 -18.69
N ASN A 26 -10.33 7.15 -19.21
CA ASN A 26 -10.67 7.28 -20.63
C ASN A 26 -10.76 8.75 -21.08
N LYS A 27 -11.16 9.65 -20.17
CA LYS A 27 -11.23 11.09 -20.45
C LYS A 27 -9.90 11.80 -20.24
N VAL A 28 -9.10 11.32 -19.27
CA VAL A 28 -7.82 11.90 -18.86
C VAL A 28 -6.79 10.77 -18.72
N PRO A 29 -6.18 10.30 -19.83
CA PRO A 29 -5.28 9.13 -19.81
C PRO A 29 -4.00 9.33 -18.99
N ASN A 30 -3.50 10.56 -18.88
CA ASN A 30 -2.29 10.91 -18.15
C ASN A 30 -2.60 11.96 -17.07
N PRO A 31 -3.32 11.60 -16.01
CA PRO A 31 -3.76 12.55 -15.00
C PRO A 31 -2.59 12.99 -14.12
N ASN A 32 -2.52 14.29 -13.84
CA ASN A 32 -1.69 14.84 -12.77
C ASN A 32 -2.41 14.76 -11.42
N TYR A 33 -1.74 15.15 -10.34
CA TYR A 33 -2.31 15.06 -8.99
C TYR A 33 -3.65 15.81 -8.84
N LYS A 34 -3.80 16.98 -9.48
CA LYS A 34 -5.01 17.81 -9.37
C LYS A 34 -6.20 17.18 -10.08
N ASP A 35 -5.97 16.40 -11.14
CA ASP A 35 -7.03 15.74 -11.91
C ASP A 35 -7.74 14.64 -11.10
N PHE A 36 -7.08 14.09 -10.07
CA PHE A 36 -7.67 13.11 -9.16
C PHE A 36 -8.59 13.73 -8.09
N VAL A 37 -8.66 15.06 -7.96
CA VAL A 37 -9.56 15.72 -7.00
C VAL A 37 -11.01 15.38 -7.34
N GLY A 38 -11.75 14.81 -6.36
CA GLY A 38 -13.11 14.33 -6.56
C GLY A 38 -13.23 13.03 -7.37
N LYS A 39 -12.11 12.37 -7.68
CA LYS A 39 -12.04 11.07 -8.36
C LYS A 39 -11.42 9.99 -7.47
N ASP A 40 -11.43 10.20 -6.18
CA ASP A 40 -10.86 9.34 -5.14
C ASP A 40 -11.75 8.13 -4.82
N TYR A 41 -12.22 7.44 -5.88
CA TYR A 41 -13.11 6.28 -5.76
C TYR A 41 -12.50 5.14 -4.93
N TRP A 42 -11.15 5.03 -4.88
CA TRP A 42 -10.43 4.08 -4.04
C TRP A 42 -10.75 4.19 -2.54
N ARG A 43 -11.20 5.35 -2.05
CA ARG A 43 -11.61 5.49 -0.65
C ARG A 43 -12.72 4.55 -0.25
N LYS A 44 -13.55 4.12 -1.21
CA LYS A 44 -14.62 3.16 -0.97
C LYS A 44 -14.09 1.76 -0.63
N ALA A 45 -12.84 1.47 -1.00
CA ALA A 45 -12.17 0.22 -0.67
C ALA A 45 -11.55 0.20 0.74
N ALA A 46 -11.51 1.33 1.45
CA ALA A 46 -10.83 1.43 2.74
C ALA A 46 -11.40 0.47 3.79
N LYS A 47 -12.72 0.32 3.85
CA LYS A 47 -13.40 -0.57 4.79
C LYS A 47 -13.09 -2.04 4.51
N GLU A 48 -13.11 -2.42 3.25
CA GLU A 48 -12.79 -3.78 2.80
C GLU A 48 -11.32 -4.12 3.05
N LEU A 49 -10.40 -3.18 2.77
CA LEU A 49 -8.99 -3.35 3.12
C LEU A 49 -8.79 -3.54 4.62
N TYR A 50 -9.45 -2.70 5.43
CA TYR A 50 -9.38 -2.78 6.88
C TYR A 50 -9.82 -4.15 7.39
N SER A 51 -10.94 -4.67 6.89
CA SER A 51 -11.46 -5.98 7.26
C SER A 51 -10.57 -7.12 6.75
N SER A 52 -10.16 -7.06 5.48
CA SER A 52 -9.37 -8.12 4.83
C SER A 52 -7.99 -8.28 5.47
N TYR A 53 -7.36 -7.19 5.86
CA TYR A 53 -6.02 -7.19 6.48
C TYR A 53 -6.06 -7.08 8.01
N ARG A 54 -7.19 -7.41 8.64
CA ARG A 54 -7.36 -7.47 10.11
C ARG A 54 -6.90 -6.20 10.82
N SER A 55 -7.18 -5.06 10.21
CA SER A 55 -6.80 -3.75 10.77
C SER A 55 -5.28 -3.55 10.96
N ILE A 56 -4.45 -4.27 10.21
CA ILE A 56 -2.99 -4.17 10.33
C ILE A 56 -2.43 -3.35 9.16
N CYS A 57 -1.67 -2.32 9.48
CA CYS A 57 -0.95 -1.53 8.48
C CYS A 57 0.06 -2.41 7.72
N ALA A 58 0.01 -2.36 6.38
CA ALA A 58 0.84 -3.23 5.55
C ALA A 58 2.34 -2.98 5.71
N TYR A 59 2.74 -1.77 6.02
CA TYR A 59 4.15 -1.40 6.13
C TYR A 59 4.71 -1.53 7.54
N SER A 60 4.01 -1.01 8.54
CA SER A 60 4.51 -0.98 9.93
C SER A 60 4.05 -2.17 10.78
N CYS A 61 3.09 -2.96 10.31
CA CYS A 61 2.42 -4.00 11.09
C CYS A 61 1.71 -3.49 12.37
N ILE A 62 1.50 -2.17 12.48
CA ILE A 62 0.76 -1.58 13.58
C ILE A 62 -0.72 -1.86 13.41
N TYR A 63 -1.36 -2.24 14.49
CA TYR A 63 -2.82 -2.38 14.56
C TYR A 63 -3.50 -1.01 14.56
N LEU A 64 -4.55 -0.86 13.78
CA LEU A 64 -5.32 0.37 13.58
C LEU A 64 -6.69 0.23 14.27
N PRO A 65 -6.82 0.57 15.57
CA PRO A 65 -8.01 0.21 16.35
C PRO A 65 -9.26 1.04 16.02
N THR A 66 -9.10 2.30 15.64
CA THR A 66 -10.20 3.27 15.57
C THR A 66 -10.39 3.95 14.22
N SER A 67 -9.45 3.77 13.32
CA SER A 67 -9.53 4.35 11.98
C SER A 67 -9.37 3.25 10.94
N PRO A 68 -10.17 3.24 9.88
CA PRO A 68 -10.01 2.27 8.80
C PRO A 68 -8.66 2.41 8.07
N GLY A 69 -7.77 3.29 8.53
CA GLY A 69 -6.56 3.62 7.82
C GLY A 69 -6.88 4.33 6.51
N VAL A 70 -5.89 4.40 5.65
CA VAL A 70 -6.04 4.95 4.30
C VAL A 70 -5.64 3.93 3.26
N VAL A 71 -6.17 4.10 2.07
CA VAL A 71 -5.74 3.35 0.88
C VAL A 71 -4.47 3.99 0.35
N ASP A 72 -3.34 3.30 0.49
CA ASP A 72 -2.11 3.66 -0.19
C ASP A 72 -2.06 3.00 -1.56
N HIS A 73 -1.61 3.74 -2.57
CA HIS A 73 -1.23 3.20 -3.87
C HIS A 73 0.22 2.75 -3.81
N PHE A 74 0.48 1.45 -3.81
CA PHE A 74 1.85 0.93 -3.77
C PHE A 74 2.71 1.54 -4.88
N LEU A 75 2.24 1.46 -6.13
CA LEU A 75 2.78 2.22 -7.25
C LEU A 75 1.99 3.52 -7.40
N PRO A 76 2.68 4.69 -7.41
CA PRO A 76 2.04 6.00 -7.42
C PRO A 76 1.08 6.20 -8.58
N LYS A 77 -0.16 6.58 -8.29
CA LYS A 77 -1.23 6.74 -9.27
C LYS A 77 -0.95 7.78 -10.37
N THR A 78 -0.10 8.76 -10.10
CA THR A 78 0.29 9.77 -11.09
C THR A 78 1.31 9.26 -12.11
N LYS A 79 2.10 8.24 -11.74
CA LYS A 79 3.06 7.60 -12.64
C LYS A 79 2.48 6.35 -13.30
N TYR A 80 1.57 5.68 -12.61
CA TYR A 80 0.91 4.44 -13.04
C TYR A 80 -0.61 4.61 -13.00
N PRO A 81 -1.18 5.53 -13.81
CA PRO A 81 -2.61 5.82 -13.77
C PRO A 81 -3.48 4.59 -14.04
N GLN A 82 -3.02 3.65 -14.86
CA GLN A 82 -3.70 2.38 -15.14
C GLN A 82 -3.88 1.50 -13.89
N LEU A 83 -3.08 1.72 -12.83
CA LEU A 83 -3.17 1.00 -11.57
C LEU A 83 -3.87 1.80 -10.46
N ALA A 84 -4.31 3.02 -10.77
CA ALA A 84 -4.91 3.92 -9.76
C ALA A 84 -6.20 3.36 -9.16
N TYR A 85 -6.91 2.50 -9.89
CA TYR A 85 -8.19 1.93 -9.48
C TYR A 85 -8.16 0.40 -9.46
N GLU A 86 -6.98 -0.19 -9.23
CA GLU A 86 -6.78 -1.62 -9.14
C GLU A 86 -6.55 -2.08 -7.70
N TRP A 87 -7.32 -3.11 -7.27
CA TRP A 87 -7.23 -3.69 -5.93
C TRP A 87 -5.82 -4.19 -5.59
N SER A 88 -5.16 -4.80 -6.57
CA SER A 88 -3.80 -5.31 -6.42
C SER A 88 -2.77 -4.24 -6.07
N ASN A 89 -3.04 -2.98 -6.41
CA ASN A 89 -2.17 -1.84 -6.11
C ASN A 89 -2.47 -1.19 -4.75
N TYR A 90 -3.46 -1.67 -3.99
CA TYR A 90 -3.84 -1.05 -2.73
C TYR A 90 -3.18 -1.73 -1.54
N ARG A 91 -2.75 -0.90 -0.58
CA ARG A 91 -2.22 -1.33 0.72
C ARG A 91 -2.97 -0.59 1.83
N LEU A 92 -3.38 -1.32 2.87
CA LEU A 92 -3.89 -0.67 4.08
C LEU A 92 -2.73 0.03 4.78
N CYS A 93 -2.82 1.32 4.97
CA CYS A 93 -1.73 2.11 5.50
C CYS A 93 -2.17 3.05 6.62
N LEU A 94 -1.27 3.31 7.56
CA LEU A 94 -1.40 4.42 8.48
C LEU A 94 -1.26 5.74 7.70
N ASP A 95 -2.16 6.70 7.92
CA ASP A 95 -2.19 7.95 7.15
C ASP A 95 -0.84 8.68 7.15
N ARG A 96 -0.18 8.78 8.30
CA ARG A 96 1.14 9.39 8.41
C ARG A 96 2.19 8.69 7.54
N LEU A 97 2.19 7.37 7.49
CA LEU A 97 3.12 6.61 6.65
C LEU A 97 2.82 6.78 5.16
N ASN A 98 1.54 6.82 4.80
CA ASN A 98 1.11 7.10 3.44
C ASN A 98 1.61 8.49 2.97
N GLN A 99 1.51 9.51 3.83
CA GLN A 99 2.03 10.85 3.55
C GLN A 99 3.55 10.85 3.35
N TYR A 100 4.31 10.16 4.21
CA TYR A 100 5.77 10.04 4.08
C TYR A 100 6.18 9.27 2.83
N LYS A 101 5.49 8.17 2.52
CA LYS A 101 5.76 7.38 1.32
C LYS A 101 5.57 8.23 0.06
N GLY A 102 4.48 9.00 -0.02
CA GLY A 102 4.18 9.84 -1.17
C GLY A 102 4.35 9.08 -2.51
N ASN A 103 5.29 9.54 -3.34
CA ASN A 103 5.58 8.94 -4.65
C ASN A 103 6.83 8.03 -4.66
N ILE A 104 7.30 7.57 -3.50
CA ILE A 104 8.43 6.64 -3.41
C ILE A 104 7.98 5.28 -3.96
N GLU A 105 8.75 4.72 -4.90
CA GLU A 105 8.49 3.44 -5.55
C GLU A 105 9.47 2.34 -5.11
N ASN A 106 10.68 2.74 -4.72
CA ASN A 106 11.74 1.80 -4.41
C ASN A 106 11.68 1.30 -2.96
N ILE A 107 10.52 0.79 -2.55
CA ILE A 107 10.30 0.15 -1.25
C ILE A 107 9.97 -1.32 -1.42
N CYS A 108 10.16 -2.12 -0.37
CA CYS A 108 9.70 -3.50 -0.36
C CYS A 108 8.17 -3.55 -0.44
N ASP A 109 7.63 -4.30 -1.40
CA ASP A 109 6.21 -4.57 -1.43
C ASP A 109 5.84 -5.51 -0.27
N PRO A 110 4.92 -5.12 0.64
CA PRO A 110 4.48 -5.98 1.72
C PRO A 110 3.95 -7.36 1.28
N PHE A 111 3.47 -7.48 0.03
CA PHE A 111 2.96 -8.74 -0.50
C PHE A 111 4.06 -9.67 -1.03
N THR A 112 5.29 -9.19 -1.14
CA THR A 112 6.44 -10.00 -1.59
C THR A 112 7.42 -10.33 -0.47
N ILE A 113 7.13 -9.87 0.75
CA ILE A 113 8.01 -10.11 1.89
C ILE A 113 7.87 -11.56 2.34
N GLU A 114 9.01 -12.20 2.59
CA GLU A 114 9.08 -13.56 3.10
C GLU A 114 9.53 -13.59 4.56
N ILE A 115 9.27 -14.72 5.22
CA ILE A 115 9.73 -14.96 6.59
C ILE A 115 11.26 -14.92 6.60
N GLY A 116 11.82 -14.22 7.59
CA GLY A 116 13.28 -14.09 7.74
C GLY A 116 13.90 -12.89 7.03
N TRP A 117 13.14 -12.14 6.22
CA TRP A 117 13.66 -10.90 5.63
C TRP A 117 13.91 -9.80 6.68
N PHE A 118 13.10 -9.78 7.74
CA PHE A 118 13.17 -8.78 8.80
C PHE A 118 13.16 -9.46 10.16
N VAL A 119 14.03 -9.01 11.06
CA VAL A 119 14.10 -9.48 12.43
C VAL A 119 14.00 -8.30 13.39
N LEU A 120 13.32 -8.50 14.51
CA LEU A 120 13.29 -7.55 15.61
C LEU A 120 14.48 -7.83 16.52
N ASP A 121 15.37 -6.87 16.62
CA ASP A 121 16.47 -6.90 17.61
C ASP A 121 15.94 -6.42 18.95
N LEU A 122 15.67 -7.35 19.85
CA LEU A 122 15.03 -7.04 21.13
C LEU A 122 15.84 -6.06 22.00
N PRO A 123 17.17 -6.16 22.09
CA PRO A 123 17.96 -5.21 22.90
C PRO A 123 17.84 -3.76 22.43
N SER A 124 17.81 -3.52 21.13
CA SER A 124 17.69 -2.17 20.55
C SER A 124 16.26 -1.79 20.18
N CYS A 125 15.32 -2.73 20.19
CA CYS A 125 13.96 -2.57 19.67
C CYS A 125 13.90 -2.09 18.20
N LEU A 126 14.96 -2.37 17.44
CA LEU A 126 15.05 -1.99 16.03
C LEU A 126 14.74 -3.18 15.12
N ILE A 127 14.12 -2.89 13.98
CA ILE A 127 13.99 -3.85 12.89
C ILE A 127 15.30 -3.86 12.12
N LYS A 128 15.87 -5.05 11.95
CA LYS A 128 17.10 -5.29 11.21
C LYS A 128 16.86 -6.19 10.00
N PRO A 129 17.73 -6.12 8.96
CA PRO A 129 17.69 -7.11 7.89
C PRO A 129 18.00 -8.48 8.45
N GLY A 130 17.20 -9.47 8.10
CA GLY A 130 17.45 -10.87 8.39
C GLY A 130 18.27 -11.55 7.30
N GLU A 131 18.73 -12.77 7.56
CA GLU A 131 19.55 -13.54 6.61
C GLU A 131 18.83 -13.86 5.29
N GLY A 132 17.48 -13.92 5.32
CA GLY A 132 16.67 -14.17 4.15
C GLY A 132 16.48 -12.96 3.22
N LEU A 133 16.93 -11.76 3.62
CA LEU A 133 16.71 -10.56 2.81
C LEU A 133 17.62 -10.59 1.56
N PRO A 134 17.04 -10.57 0.33
CA PRO A 134 17.82 -10.52 -0.89
C PRO A 134 18.73 -9.28 -0.95
N LYS A 135 19.96 -9.43 -1.42
CA LYS A 135 20.95 -8.33 -1.49
C LYS A 135 20.44 -7.11 -2.26
N ASN A 136 19.70 -7.33 -3.35
CA ASN A 136 19.08 -6.27 -4.15
C ASN A 136 17.92 -5.54 -3.44
N SER A 137 17.42 -6.08 -2.33
CA SER A 137 16.36 -5.49 -1.52
C SER A 137 16.86 -4.67 -0.34
N MET A 138 18.17 -4.62 -0.09
CA MET A 138 18.77 -3.86 1.03
C MET A 138 18.44 -2.37 0.96
N ILE A 139 18.53 -1.74 -0.21
CA ILE A 139 18.18 -0.32 -0.38
C ILE A 139 16.70 -0.09 -0.07
N LYS A 140 15.83 -0.97 -0.54
CA LYS A 140 14.38 -0.92 -0.26
C LYS A 140 14.08 -1.06 1.24
N PHE A 141 14.88 -1.86 1.94
CA PHE A 141 14.78 -2.01 3.39
C PHE A 141 15.09 -0.70 4.13
N TYR A 142 16.20 -0.04 3.81
CA TYR A 142 16.57 1.21 4.46
C TYR A 142 15.54 2.32 4.21
N ILE A 143 15.00 2.42 3.02
CA ILE A 143 13.93 3.36 2.71
C ILE A 143 12.71 3.10 3.60
N LEU A 144 12.35 1.83 3.81
CA LEU A 144 11.22 1.46 4.67
C LEU A 144 11.41 1.85 6.14
N LEU A 145 12.65 1.84 6.64
CA LEU A 145 12.97 2.26 8.03
C LEU A 145 12.97 3.77 8.23
N MET A 146 12.95 4.56 7.16
CA MET A 146 12.89 6.03 7.25
C MET A 146 11.49 6.55 7.57
N PHE A 147 10.49 5.66 7.64
CA PHE A 147 9.10 5.96 8.01
C PHE A 147 8.82 5.60 9.47
#